data_1937bc811eb11beff5c511ccfdfb0544
#
_entry.id   1937bc811eb11beff5c511ccfdfb0544
#
_cell.length_a   1.000
_cell.length_b   1.000
_cell.length_c   1.000
_cell.angle_alpha   90.00
_cell.angle_beta   90.00
_cell.angle_gamma   90.00
#
_symmetry.space_group_name_H-M   'P 1'
#
loop_
_entity.id
_entity.type
_entity.pdbx_description
1 polymer ?
#
loop_
_entity_poly.entity_id
_entity_poly.type
_entity_poly.pdbx_seq_one_letter_code
_entity_poly.pdbx_strand_id
1 'polypeptide(L)'
;MRNRLEADATAEVENWTLSVKRFVVRTCVAVFGVALVLSAQPGHASPTKTILVLGDSLSQGFGLPPSEAYPILLAKKLRAAGLNFQVTNASAAGGTTEGGLERLPGHLKRKIDIFIVELGINDAFRGVPVGQIRNNLQQIIDKVKTRNPTLRVVIAGMQLPNYAADDYVSEFGKMFAGLAAKNGAALVPYLLQSVAGDPSLNLSDGIHPNSAGQKVLAETVWHVLEPVAREVASREKLESQ
;
A
#
# COMPACT_ATOMS: atom_id res chain seq x y z
N MET A 1 0.48 81.65 -35.99
CA MET A 1 -0.17 80.50 -36.65
C MET A 1 0.68 79.22 -36.64
N ARG A 2 2.00 79.32 -36.73
CA ARG A 2 2.96 78.20 -36.77
C ARG A 2 3.01 77.34 -35.47
N ASN A 3 3.01 78.04 -34.30
CA ASN A 3 3.12 77.36 -32.97
C ASN A 3 1.86 76.52 -32.57
N ARG A 4 0.72 76.73 -33.18
CA ARG A 4 -0.52 75.98 -32.88
C ARG A 4 -0.57 74.69 -33.58
N LEU A 5 -0.05 74.63 -34.82
CA LEU A 5 -0.01 73.38 -35.62
C LEU A 5 1.04 72.36 -35.08
N GLU A 6 2.15 72.84 -34.50
CA GLU A 6 3.16 71.95 -33.87
C GLU A 6 2.66 71.37 -32.55
N ALA A 7 1.88 72.09 -31.77
CA ALA A 7 1.29 71.58 -30.51
C ALA A 7 0.19 70.51 -30.76
N ASP A 8 -0.62 70.68 -31.80
CA ASP A 8 -1.65 69.66 -32.11
C ASP A 8 -1.05 68.38 -32.66
N ALA A 9 0.04 68.45 -33.45
CA ALA A 9 0.73 67.26 -33.98
C ALA A 9 1.44 66.44 -32.87
N THR A 10 2.02 67.09 -31.85
CA THR A 10 2.66 66.39 -30.72
C THR A 10 1.63 65.72 -29.81
N ALA A 11 0.46 66.35 -29.60
CA ALA A 11 -0.63 65.77 -28.80
C ALA A 11 -1.25 64.54 -29.46
N GLU A 12 -1.41 64.51 -30.80
CA GLU A 12 -1.90 63.35 -31.54
C GLU A 12 -0.90 62.14 -31.48
N VAL A 13 0.39 62.39 -31.60
CA VAL A 13 1.42 61.34 -31.53
C VAL A 13 1.51 60.75 -30.10
N GLU A 14 1.41 61.56 -29.06
CA GLU A 14 1.37 61.05 -27.68
C GLU A 14 0.11 60.20 -27.39
N ASN A 15 -1.03 60.65 -27.83
CA ASN A 15 -2.28 59.89 -27.69
C ASN A 15 -2.27 58.56 -28.46
N TRP A 16 -1.68 58.53 -29.65
CA TRP A 16 -1.51 57.28 -30.42
C TRP A 16 -0.58 56.31 -29.75
N THR A 17 0.57 56.75 -29.24
CA THR A 17 1.55 55.92 -28.50
C THR A 17 0.98 55.36 -27.19
N LEU A 18 0.16 56.10 -26.46
CA LEU A 18 -0.51 55.63 -25.24
C LEU A 18 -1.59 54.61 -25.56
N SER A 19 -2.31 54.80 -26.67
CA SER A 19 -3.35 53.85 -27.12
C SER A 19 -2.74 52.51 -27.56
N VAL A 20 -1.64 52.51 -28.30
CA VAL A 20 -0.90 51.29 -28.71
C VAL A 20 -0.31 50.55 -27.52
N LYS A 21 0.30 51.28 -26.56
CA LYS A 21 0.82 50.68 -25.33
C LYS A 21 -0.29 50.00 -24.49
N ARG A 22 -1.45 50.64 -24.35
CA ARG A 22 -2.59 50.06 -23.64
C ARG A 22 -3.17 48.82 -24.35
N PHE A 23 -3.18 48.81 -25.69
CA PHE A 23 -3.65 47.65 -26.49
C PHE A 23 -2.68 46.47 -26.36
N VAL A 24 -1.36 46.71 -26.48
CA VAL A 24 -0.32 45.65 -26.36
C VAL A 24 -0.33 45.02 -24.96
N VAL A 25 -0.41 45.87 -23.88
CA VAL A 25 -0.47 45.36 -22.51
C VAL A 25 -1.74 44.56 -22.25
N ARG A 26 -2.90 44.98 -22.74
CA ARG A 26 -4.14 44.21 -22.59
C ARG A 26 -4.11 42.91 -23.33
N THR A 27 -3.55 42.86 -24.55
CA THR A 27 -3.44 41.63 -25.35
C THR A 27 -2.44 40.65 -24.72
N CYS A 28 -1.28 41.12 -24.21
CA CYS A 28 -0.32 40.27 -23.51
C CYS A 28 -0.88 39.71 -22.19
N VAL A 29 -1.63 40.48 -21.41
CA VAL A 29 -2.25 39.99 -20.18
C VAL A 29 -3.33 38.97 -20.48
N ALA A 30 -4.14 39.12 -21.55
CA ALA A 30 -5.15 38.16 -21.96
C ALA A 30 -4.54 36.84 -22.46
N VAL A 31 -3.45 36.88 -23.22
CA VAL A 31 -2.76 35.68 -23.72
C VAL A 31 -2.04 34.93 -22.61
N PHE A 32 -1.39 35.64 -21.65
CA PHE A 32 -0.78 34.98 -20.49
C PHE A 32 -1.82 34.42 -19.51
N GLY A 33 -2.96 35.08 -19.33
CA GLY A 33 -4.06 34.60 -18.50
C GLY A 33 -4.70 33.30 -19.04
N VAL A 34 -4.88 33.20 -20.35
CA VAL A 34 -5.43 32.00 -21.00
C VAL A 34 -4.42 30.84 -21.00
N ALA A 35 -3.12 31.10 -21.15
CA ALA A 35 -2.08 30.08 -21.08
C ALA A 35 -1.92 29.48 -19.67
N LEU A 36 -2.16 30.26 -18.60
CA LEU A 36 -2.08 29.78 -17.21
C LEU A 36 -3.29 28.95 -16.80
N VAL A 37 -4.46 29.14 -17.42
CA VAL A 37 -5.68 28.39 -17.13
C VAL A 37 -5.72 27.03 -17.88
N LEU A 38 -4.99 26.91 -18.99
CA LEU A 38 -4.93 25.67 -19.79
C LEU A 38 -3.96 24.61 -19.23
N SER A 39 -3.17 24.92 -18.21
CA SER A 39 -2.21 23.98 -17.59
C SER A 39 -2.73 23.30 -16.30
N ALA A 40 -3.89 23.68 -15.80
CA ALA A 40 -4.57 22.96 -14.73
C ALA A 40 -5.45 21.83 -15.32
N GLN A 41 -4.83 20.84 -15.90
CA GLN A 41 -5.52 19.57 -16.12
C GLN A 41 -5.90 19.04 -14.73
N PRO A 42 -7.20 18.77 -14.45
CA PRO A 42 -7.54 18.02 -13.24
C PRO A 42 -6.78 16.70 -13.36
N GLY A 43 -5.76 16.54 -12.53
CA GLY A 43 -5.03 15.29 -12.48
C GLY A 43 -6.07 14.18 -12.31
N HIS A 44 -6.20 13.29 -13.29
CA HIS A 44 -7.03 12.11 -13.17
C HIS A 44 -6.51 11.40 -11.91
N ALA A 45 -7.29 11.46 -10.83
CA ALA A 45 -6.96 10.69 -9.64
C ALA A 45 -6.89 9.24 -10.07
N SER A 46 -5.69 8.64 -10.03
CA SER A 46 -5.53 7.23 -10.35
C SER A 46 -6.55 6.43 -9.54
N PRO A 47 -7.25 5.45 -10.14
CA PRO A 47 -8.24 4.67 -9.42
C PRO A 47 -7.60 4.05 -8.18
N THR A 48 -8.38 4.00 -7.10
CA THR A 48 -7.92 3.47 -5.82
C THR A 48 -7.69 1.96 -5.95
N LYS A 49 -6.47 1.52 -5.73
CA LYS A 49 -6.09 0.10 -5.73
C LYS A 49 -6.39 -0.53 -4.36
N THR A 50 -6.52 -1.84 -4.32
CA THR A 50 -6.93 -2.55 -3.11
C THR A 50 -5.83 -3.49 -2.63
N ILE A 51 -5.49 -3.38 -1.34
CA ILE A 51 -4.69 -4.35 -0.60
C ILE A 51 -5.63 -5.14 0.32
N LEU A 52 -5.62 -6.46 0.20
CA LEU A 52 -6.31 -7.36 1.14
C LEU A 52 -5.26 -8.01 2.05
N VAL A 53 -5.44 -7.88 3.36
CA VAL A 53 -4.65 -8.60 4.37
C VAL A 53 -5.50 -9.72 4.95
N LEU A 54 -5.04 -10.95 4.82
CA LEU A 54 -5.65 -12.16 5.39
C LEU A 54 -4.67 -12.73 6.43
N GLY A 55 -5.00 -12.58 7.69
CA GLY A 55 -4.11 -12.95 8.78
C GLY A 55 -4.85 -13.45 10.02
N ASP A 56 -4.13 -13.54 11.10
CA ASP A 56 -4.64 -13.95 12.41
C ASP A 56 -4.69 -12.78 13.41
N SER A 57 -4.45 -13.05 14.69
CA SER A 57 -4.47 -12.04 15.76
C SER A 57 -3.39 -10.97 15.61
N LEU A 58 -2.25 -11.30 15.00
CA LEU A 58 -1.14 -10.37 14.80
C LEU A 58 -1.55 -9.26 13.81
N SER A 59 -2.17 -9.65 12.70
CA SER A 59 -2.68 -8.72 11.69
C SER A 59 -3.98 -8.06 12.11
N GLN A 60 -4.82 -8.73 12.91
CA GLN A 60 -6.04 -8.13 13.44
C GLN A 60 -5.74 -6.97 14.40
N GLY A 61 -4.61 -7.01 15.10
CA GLY A 61 -4.26 -6.08 16.18
C GLY A 61 -4.96 -6.46 17.48
N PHE A 62 -4.89 -7.75 17.87
CA PHE A 62 -5.54 -8.30 19.07
C PHE A 62 -5.24 -7.45 20.30
N GLY A 63 -6.30 -7.16 21.09
CA GLY A 63 -6.19 -6.36 22.31
C GLY A 63 -6.04 -4.84 22.10
N LEU A 64 -6.04 -4.38 20.85
CA LEU A 64 -5.86 -2.96 20.51
C LEU A 64 -7.04 -2.40 19.71
N PRO A 65 -7.21 -1.07 19.69
CA PRO A 65 -8.11 -0.42 18.76
C PRO A 65 -7.74 -0.77 17.31
N PRO A 66 -8.69 -1.02 16.40
CA PRO A 66 -8.40 -1.37 15.00
C PRO A 66 -7.48 -0.36 14.28
N SER A 67 -7.50 0.91 14.68
CA SER A 67 -6.66 1.97 14.10
C SER A 67 -5.16 1.83 14.39
N GLU A 68 -4.79 0.94 15.32
CA GLU A 68 -3.42 0.67 15.75
C GLU A 68 -2.85 -0.63 15.15
N ALA A 69 -3.71 -1.47 14.54
CA ALA A 69 -3.26 -2.67 13.82
C ALA A 69 -2.34 -2.32 12.66
N TYR A 70 -1.25 -3.08 12.47
CA TYR A 70 -0.24 -2.78 11.45
C TYR A 70 -0.82 -2.63 10.03
N PRO A 71 -1.85 -3.37 9.60
CA PRO A 71 -2.42 -3.15 8.27
C PRO A 71 -3.01 -1.74 8.09
N ILE A 72 -3.57 -1.16 9.15
CA ILE A 72 -4.10 0.20 9.12
C ILE A 72 -2.97 1.24 9.20
N LEU A 73 -1.89 0.92 9.91
CA LEU A 73 -0.68 1.75 9.89
C LEU A 73 -0.03 1.76 8.49
N LEU A 74 -0.03 0.63 7.78
CA LEU A 74 0.41 0.56 6.37
C LEU A 74 -0.45 1.45 5.46
N ALA A 75 -1.77 1.51 5.67
CA ALA A 75 -2.63 2.43 4.92
C ALA A 75 -2.22 3.90 5.11
N LYS A 76 -1.81 4.29 6.33
CA LYS A 76 -1.28 5.63 6.61
C LYS A 76 0.05 5.87 5.88
N LYS A 77 0.96 4.89 5.87
CA LYS A 77 2.25 4.95 5.18
C LYS A 77 2.09 5.07 3.67
N LEU A 78 1.21 4.26 3.07
CA LEU A 78 0.88 4.32 1.64
C LEU A 78 0.40 5.72 1.25
N ARG A 79 -0.51 6.30 2.03
CA ARG A 79 -1.00 7.66 1.81
C ARG A 79 0.11 8.70 1.92
N ALA A 80 0.97 8.60 2.92
CA ALA A 80 2.11 9.50 3.12
C ALA A 80 3.12 9.40 1.96
N ALA A 81 3.26 8.23 1.36
CA ALA A 81 4.10 7.98 0.18
C ALA A 81 3.44 8.39 -1.16
N GLY A 82 2.23 8.97 -1.14
CA GLY A 82 1.49 9.36 -2.35
C GLY A 82 0.91 8.18 -3.13
N LEU A 83 0.78 7.00 -2.52
CA LEU A 83 0.27 5.78 -3.13
C LEU A 83 -1.21 5.60 -2.78
N ASN A 84 -2.08 5.61 -3.82
CA ASN A 84 -3.54 5.53 -3.65
C ASN A 84 -4.01 4.09 -3.51
N PHE A 85 -3.92 3.56 -2.29
CA PHE A 85 -4.37 2.22 -1.94
C PHE A 85 -5.38 2.24 -0.80
N GLN A 86 -6.43 1.42 -0.91
CA GLN A 86 -7.31 1.06 0.18
C GLN A 86 -6.84 -0.27 0.78
N VAL A 87 -6.62 -0.31 2.10
CA VAL A 87 -6.26 -1.53 2.82
C VAL A 87 -7.50 -2.10 3.49
N THR A 88 -7.80 -3.36 3.21
CA THR A 88 -8.85 -4.15 3.87
C THR A 88 -8.18 -5.18 4.77
N ASN A 89 -8.43 -5.10 6.07
CA ASN A 89 -7.97 -6.09 7.04
C ASN A 89 -9.06 -7.16 7.24
N ALA A 90 -8.83 -8.36 6.71
CA ALA A 90 -9.70 -9.53 6.81
C ALA A 90 -9.15 -10.58 7.80
N SER A 91 -8.36 -10.13 8.76
CA SER A 91 -7.72 -10.98 9.76
C SER A 91 -8.65 -11.30 10.92
N ALA A 92 -8.45 -12.43 11.57
CA ALA A 92 -9.26 -12.91 12.68
C ALA A 92 -8.40 -13.57 13.75
N ALA A 93 -8.59 -13.21 15.02
CA ALA A 93 -7.87 -13.80 16.15
C ALA A 93 -7.98 -15.33 16.15
N GLY A 94 -6.85 -16.01 16.41
CA GLY A 94 -6.77 -17.46 16.41
C GLY A 94 -6.94 -18.11 15.02
N GLY A 95 -6.90 -17.29 13.94
CA GLY A 95 -7.09 -17.76 12.56
C GLY A 95 -6.04 -18.78 12.14
N THR A 96 -6.51 -19.91 11.60
CA THR A 96 -5.69 -20.95 10.98
C THR A 96 -5.68 -20.80 9.47
N THR A 97 -4.81 -21.54 8.80
CA THR A 97 -4.78 -21.58 7.32
C THR A 97 -6.07 -22.16 6.75
N GLU A 98 -6.67 -23.17 7.41
CA GLU A 98 -7.97 -23.73 7.04
C GLU A 98 -9.09 -22.69 7.18
N GLY A 99 -9.20 -22.03 8.34
CA GLY A 99 -10.18 -20.96 8.55
C GLY A 99 -9.94 -19.77 7.61
N GLY A 100 -8.69 -19.52 7.18
CA GLY A 100 -8.35 -18.57 6.11
C GLY A 100 -8.96 -18.96 4.77
N LEU A 101 -8.86 -20.24 4.39
CA LEU A 101 -9.47 -20.79 3.17
C LEU A 101 -10.99 -20.66 3.15
N GLU A 102 -11.63 -20.89 4.29
CA GLU A 102 -13.09 -20.81 4.44
C GLU A 102 -13.61 -19.38 4.30
N ARG A 103 -12.96 -18.41 4.94
CA ARG A 103 -13.43 -17.00 4.92
C ARG A 103 -13.01 -16.21 3.68
N LEU A 104 -11.95 -16.64 2.97
CA LEU A 104 -11.43 -15.94 1.80
C LEU A 104 -12.48 -15.62 0.72
N PRO A 105 -13.39 -16.54 0.31
CA PRO A 105 -14.37 -16.26 -0.74
C PRO A 105 -15.22 -15.01 -0.49
N GLY A 106 -15.53 -14.70 0.77
CA GLY A 106 -16.28 -13.51 1.14
C GLY A 106 -15.57 -12.19 0.75
N HIS A 107 -14.25 -12.21 0.67
CA HIS A 107 -13.41 -11.06 0.36
C HIS A 107 -13.02 -10.95 -1.13
N LEU A 108 -13.27 -11.99 -1.94
CA LEU A 108 -12.91 -12.02 -3.37
C LEU A 108 -13.93 -11.37 -4.30
N LYS A 109 -14.95 -10.69 -3.77
CA LYS A 109 -15.99 -10.01 -4.58
C LYS A 109 -15.48 -8.73 -5.24
N ARG A 110 -14.41 -8.12 -4.72
CA ARG A 110 -13.77 -6.94 -5.26
C ARG A 110 -12.42 -7.27 -5.86
N LYS A 111 -11.96 -6.46 -6.80
CA LYS A 111 -10.59 -6.57 -7.33
C LYS A 111 -9.59 -6.36 -6.19
N ILE A 112 -8.59 -7.23 -6.13
CA ILE A 112 -7.47 -7.14 -5.19
C ILE A 112 -6.21 -6.95 -6.03
N ASP A 113 -5.46 -5.90 -5.78
CA ASP A 113 -4.22 -5.60 -6.52
C ASP A 113 -2.98 -6.15 -5.79
N ILE A 114 -3.01 -6.12 -4.45
CA ILE A 114 -1.99 -6.74 -3.59
C ILE A 114 -2.69 -7.59 -2.54
N PHE A 115 -2.21 -8.81 -2.35
CA PHE A 115 -2.68 -9.72 -1.34
C PHE A 115 -1.56 -10.02 -0.34
N ILE A 116 -1.80 -9.73 0.94
CA ILE A 116 -0.89 -10.05 2.03
C ILE A 116 -1.48 -11.21 2.81
N VAL A 117 -0.75 -12.33 2.94
CA VAL A 117 -1.14 -13.47 3.75
C VAL A 117 -0.19 -13.62 4.95
N GLU A 118 -0.78 -13.71 6.13
CA GLU A 118 -0.11 -13.86 7.42
C GLU A 118 -0.89 -14.90 8.22
N LEU A 119 -0.57 -16.18 8.05
CA LEU A 119 -1.24 -17.33 8.69
C LEU A 119 -0.26 -18.49 8.85
N GLY A 120 -0.60 -19.39 9.76
CA GLY A 120 0.10 -20.65 9.97
C GLY A 120 0.66 -20.84 11.39
N ILE A 121 0.87 -19.77 12.15
CA ILE A 121 1.40 -19.91 13.53
C ILE A 121 0.39 -20.61 14.43
N ASN A 122 -0.92 -20.34 14.30
CA ASN A 122 -1.96 -21.00 15.05
C ASN A 122 -2.13 -22.48 14.67
N ASP A 123 -1.88 -22.82 13.40
CA ASP A 123 -1.82 -24.20 12.92
C ASP A 123 -0.68 -24.95 13.63
N ALA A 124 0.52 -24.32 13.64
CA ALA A 124 1.69 -24.91 14.26
C ALA A 124 1.50 -25.14 15.76
N PHE A 125 0.92 -24.19 16.49
CA PHE A 125 0.61 -24.36 17.92
C PHE A 125 -0.45 -25.45 18.18
N ARG A 126 -1.24 -25.81 17.18
CA ARG A 126 -2.20 -26.94 17.23
C ARG A 126 -1.62 -28.25 16.72
N GLY A 127 -0.35 -28.30 16.37
CA GLY A 127 0.33 -29.49 15.87
C GLY A 127 -0.09 -29.91 14.47
N VAL A 128 -0.63 -29.01 13.66
CA VAL A 128 -0.98 -29.31 12.26
C VAL A 128 0.31 -29.59 11.47
N PRO A 129 0.38 -30.68 10.69
CA PRO A 129 1.56 -31.00 9.89
C PRO A 129 1.95 -29.83 8.95
N VAL A 130 3.24 -29.50 8.87
CA VAL A 130 3.74 -28.38 8.03
C VAL A 130 3.32 -28.52 6.57
N GLY A 131 3.29 -29.75 6.04
CA GLY A 131 2.81 -30.03 4.70
C GLY A 131 1.35 -29.60 4.48
N GLN A 132 0.48 -29.78 5.48
CA GLN A 132 -0.92 -29.34 5.41
C GLN A 132 -1.02 -27.81 5.47
N ILE A 133 -0.29 -27.15 6.37
CA ILE A 133 -0.20 -25.68 6.46
C ILE A 133 0.21 -25.10 5.11
N ARG A 134 1.29 -25.63 4.53
CA ARG A 134 1.81 -25.23 3.22
C ARG A 134 0.78 -25.41 2.11
N ASN A 135 0.07 -26.53 2.09
CA ASN A 135 -0.96 -26.81 1.08
C ASN A 135 -2.15 -25.84 1.19
N ASN A 136 -2.60 -25.53 2.41
CA ASN A 136 -3.66 -24.55 2.64
C ASN A 136 -3.25 -23.15 2.18
N LEU A 137 -2.05 -22.71 2.53
CA LEU A 137 -1.49 -21.42 2.07
C LEU A 137 -1.38 -21.36 0.55
N GLN A 138 -0.94 -22.44 -0.11
CA GLN A 138 -0.89 -22.53 -1.57
C GLN A 138 -2.29 -22.39 -2.17
N GLN A 139 -3.30 -23.11 -1.64
CA GLN A 139 -4.68 -22.99 -2.11
C GLN A 139 -5.25 -21.58 -1.93
N ILE A 140 -4.92 -20.90 -0.83
CA ILE A 140 -5.28 -19.48 -0.61
C ILE A 140 -4.70 -18.63 -1.74
N ILE A 141 -3.40 -18.77 -2.02
CA ILE A 141 -2.70 -18.02 -3.07
C ILE A 141 -3.31 -18.32 -4.45
N ASP A 142 -3.57 -19.57 -4.75
CA ASP A 142 -4.16 -20.00 -6.02
C ASP A 142 -5.55 -19.38 -6.24
N LYS A 143 -6.40 -19.39 -5.20
CA LYS A 143 -7.74 -18.78 -5.26
C LYS A 143 -7.70 -17.29 -5.55
N VAL A 144 -6.80 -16.53 -4.94
CA VAL A 144 -6.70 -15.09 -5.21
C VAL A 144 -6.12 -14.82 -6.61
N LYS A 145 -5.12 -15.59 -7.05
CA LYS A 145 -4.54 -15.47 -8.40
C LYS A 145 -5.53 -15.84 -9.50
N THR A 146 -6.39 -16.82 -9.26
CA THR A 146 -7.46 -17.18 -10.21
C THR A 146 -8.43 -16.01 -10.44
N ARG A 147 -8.68 -15.20 -9.42
CA ARG A 147 -9.56 -14.03 -9.54
C ARG A 147 -8.89 -12.82 -10.17
N ASN A 148 -7.60 -12.65 -9.93
CA ASN A 148 -6.80 -11.60 -10.55
C ASN A 148 -5.36 -12.12 -10.80
N PRO A 149 -5.06 -12.62 -12.02
CA PRO A 149 -3.74 -13.16 -12.34
C PRO A 149 -2.59 -12.15 -12.23
N THR A 150 -2.89 -10.85 -12.32
CA THR A 150 -1.88 -9.77 -12.27
C THR A 150 -1.59 -9.26 -10.87
N LEU A 151 -2.36 -9.72 -9.85
CA LEU A 151 -2.15 -9.29 -8.47
C LEU A 151 -0.75 -9.68 -7.97
N ARG A 152 -0.24 -8.89 -7.03
CA ARG A 152 1.01 -9.21 -6.32
C ARG A 152 0.70 -9.85 -4.98
N VAL A 153 1.44 -10.89 -4.65
CA VAL A 153 1.34 -11.57 -3.35
C VAL A 153 2.52 -11.16 -2.47
N VAL A 154 2.24 -10.87 -1.21
CA VAL A 154 3.21 -10.69 -0.13
C VAL A 154 2.92 -11.76 0.92
N ILE A 155 3.92 -12.54 1.28
CA ILE A 155 3.84 -13.54 2.33
C ILE A 155 4.55 -12.99 3.56
N ALA A 156 3.85 -12.91 4.69
CA ALA A 156 4.45 -12.60 5.97
C ALA A 156 4.83 -13.92 6.67
N GLY A 157 6.12 -14.22 6.67
CA GLY A 157 6.67 -15.43 7.25
C GLY A 157 6.69 -15.38 8.77
N MET A 158 6.66 -16.57 9.38
CA MET A 158 6.69 -16.77 10.82
C MET A 158 7.78 -17.76 11.19
N GLN A 159 8.22 -17.69 12.44
CA GLN A 159 9.18 -18.62 13.04
C GLN A 159 8.60 -19.14 14.35
N LEU A 160 8.91 -20.38 14.66
CA LEU A 160 8.60 -20.99 15.95
C LEU A 160 9.79 -20.83 16.89
N PRO A 161 9.55 -20.64 18.18
CA PRO A 161 10.62 -20.74 19.19
C PRO A 161 11.22 -22.14 19.21
N ASN A 162 12.49 -22.25 19.64
CA ASN A 162 13.30 -23.49 19.64
C ASN A 162 12.90 -24.51 20.71
N TYR A 163 11.64 -24.56 21.15
CA TYR A 163 11.16 -25.55 22.10
C TYR A 163 10.34 -26.69 21.45
N ALA A 164 10.09 -26.60 20.14
CA ALA A 164 9.48 -27.69 19.38
C ALA A 164 10.56 -28.60 18.77
N ALA A 165 10.15 -29.75 18.22
CA ALA A 165 11.07 -30.65 17.53
C ALA A 165 11.81 -29.92 16.40
N ASP A 166 13.14 -30.06 16.36
CA ASP A 166 14.02 -29.28 15.45
C ASP A 166 13.60 -29.38 13.99
N ASP A 167 13.19 -30.56 13.53
CA ASP A 167 12.75 -30.77 12.14
C ASP A 167 11.46 -29.99 11.84
N TYR A 168 10.49 -30.00 12.74
CA TYR A 168 9.23 -29.28 12.56
C TYR A 168 9.47 -27.76 12.53
N VAL A 169 10.29 -27.23 13.46
CA VAL A 169 10.66 -25.80 13.52
C VAL A 169 11.35 -25.37 12.24
N SER A 170 12.32 -26.19 11.80
CA SER A 170 13.09 -25.94 10.57
C SER A 170 12.20 -25.97 9.32
N GLU A 171 11.33 -26.98 9.19
CA GLU A 171 10.41 -27.11 8.05
C GLU A 171 9.39 -25.96 8.02
N PHE A 172 8.82 -25.61 9.19
CA PHE A 172 7.87 -24.51 9.32
C PHE A 172 8.48 -23.17 8.85
N GLY A 173 9.66 -22.83 9.35
CA GLY A 173 10.33 -21.57 8.95
C GLY A 173 10.69 -21.53 7.46
N LYS A 174 11.16 -22.64 6.90
CA LYS A 174 11.55 -22.74 5.48
C LYS A 174 10.36 -22.73 4.51
N MET A 175 9.18 -23.13 4.93
CA MET A 175 8.02 -23.27 4.06
C MET A 175 7.61 -21.93 3.42
N PHE A 176 7.72 -20.82 4.15
CA PHE A 176 7.33 -19.48 3.65
C PHE A 176 8.23 -19.03 2.50
N ALA A 177 9.55 -19.28 2.61
CA ALA A 177 10.48 -18.96 1.52
C ALA A 177 10.21 -19.83 0.29
N GLY A 178 9.92 -21.13 0.48
CA GLY A 178 9.54 -22.02 -0.60
C GLY A 178 8.25 -21.59 -1.32
N LEU A 179 7.22 -21.18 -0.55
CA LEU A 179 5.97 -20.66 -1.10
C LEU A 179 6.20 -19.35 -1.87
N ALA A 180 7.02 -18.45 -1.32
CA ALA A 180 7.34 -17.18 -1.98
C ALA A 180 8.04 -17.40 -3.32
N ALA A 181 9.07 -18.24 -3.35
CA ALA A 181 9.81 -18.58 -4.57
C ALA A 181 8.87 -19.22 -5.62
N LYS A 182 8.07 -20.23 -5.22
CA LYS A 182 7.13 -20.92 -6.12
C LYS A 182 6.12 -19.98 -6.76
N ASN A 183 5.69 -18.96 -6.03
CA ASN A 183 4.60 -18.07 -6.44
C ASN A 183 5.06 -16.73 -7.02
N GLY A 184 6.36 -16.44 -7.06
CA GLY A 184 6.88 -15.10 -7.39
C GLY A 184 6.38 -14.04 -6.41
N ALA A 185 6.17 -14.42 -5.14
CA ALA A 185 5.67 -13.55 -4.11
C ALA A 185 6.82 -12.81 -3.40
N ALA A 186 6.55 -11.60 -2.96
CA ALA A 186 7.43 -10.91 -2.04
C ALA A 186 7.33 -11.55 -0.65
N LEU A 187 8.44 -11.61 0.09
CA LEU A 187 8.52 -12.26 1.39
C LEU A 187 8.96 -11.28 2.46
N VAL A 188 8.18 -11.18 3.53
CA VAL A 188 8.65 -10.71 4.84
C VAL A 188 9.20 -11.93 5.55
N PRO A 189 10.51 -12.09 5.74
CA PRO A 189 11.09 -13.36 6.22
C PRO A 189 10.60 -13.76 7.61
N TYR A 190 10.44 -12.79 8.50
CA TYR A 190 9.91 -12.98 9.85
C TYR A 190 9.15 -11.73 10.31
N LEU A 191 7.83 -11.83 10.43
CA LEU A 191 6.97 -10.70 10.80
C LEU A 191 7.30 -10.14 12.18
N LEU A 192 7.55 -11.01 13.15
CA LEU A 192 7.82 -10.63 14.54
C LEU A 192 9.31 -10.32 14.81
N GLN A 193 10.11 -10.11 13.78
CA GLN A 193 11.51 -9.71 13.96
C GLN A 193 11.59 -8.44 14.82
N SER A 194 12.44 -8.45 15.83
CA SER A 194 12.61 -7.37 16.80
C SER A 194 11.40 -7.08 17.69
N VAL A 195 10.38 -7.94 17.70
CA VAL A 195 9.19 -7.79 18.55
C VAL A 195 9.03 -9.01 19.46
N ALA A 196 9.24 -10.22 18.91
CA ALA A 196 9.10 -11.45 19.69
C ALA A 196 10.01 -11.45 20.91
N GLY A 197 9.41 -11.71 22.09
CA GLY A 197 10.15 -11.80 23.37
C GLY A 197 10.55 -10.47 23.99
N ASP A 198 10.24 -9.33 23.41
CA ASP A 198 10.46 -8.00 24.02
C ASP A 198 9.21 -7.56 24.79
N PRO A 199 9.24 -7.52 26.16
CA PRO A 199 8.08 -7.11 26.96
C PRO A 199 7.63 -5.68 26.69
N SER A 200 8.50 -4.79 26.22
CA SER A 200 8.16 -3.40 25.92
C SER A 200 7.34 -3.26 24.62
N LEU A 201 7.37 -4.28 23.74
CA LEU A 201 6.70 -4.32 22.45
C LEU A 201 5.51 -5.28 22.42
N ASN A 202 5.26 -6.04 23.50
CA ASN A 202 4.17 -7.00 23.61
C ASN A 202 3.19 -6.62 24.70
N LEU A 203 1.97 -7.15 24.60
CA LEU A 203 0.98 -7.13 25.68
C LEU A 203 1.46 -7.99 26.84
N SER A 204 0.74 -7.93 27.95
CA SER A 204 1.06 -8.71 29.16
C SER A 204 1.06 -10.22 28.97
N ASP A 205 0.48 -10.73 27.87
CA ASP A 205 0.52 -12.14 27.50
C ASP A 205 1.87 -12.58 26.91
N GLY A 206 2.75 -11.63 26.57
CA GLY A 206 4.08 -11.89 25.98
C GLY A 206 4.05 -12.42 24.55
N ILE A 207 2.88 -12.47 23.91
CA ILE A 207 2.65 -13.07 22.59
C ILE A 207 2.23 -12.02 21.58
N HIS A 208 1.24 -11.18 21.92
CA HIS A 208 0.67 -10.24 21.00
C HIS A 208 1.34 -8.87 21.08
N PRO A 209 1.74 -8.28 19.96
CA PRO A 209 2.35 -6.95 19.94
C PRO A 209 1.39 -5.89 20.49
N ASN A 210 1.91 -5.02 21.39
CA ASN A 210 1.22 -3.82 21.82
C ASN A 210 1.28 -2.71 20.75
N SER A 211 0.76 -1.51 21.03
CA SER A 211 0.78 -0.39 20.09
C SER A 211 2.18 -0.05 19.54
N ALA A 212 3.22 -0.18 20.35
CA ALA A 212 4.60 0.03 19.92
C ALA A 212 5.06 -1.11 19.00
N GLY A 213 4.79 -2.37 19.39
CA GLY A 213 5.07 -3.55 18.58
C GLY A 213 4.37 -3.51 17.22
N GLN A 214 3.09 -3.09 17.18
CA GLN A 214 2.36 -2.96 15.90
C GLN A 214 3.01 -1.93 14.95
N LYS A 215 3.63 -0.88 15.47
CA LYS A 215 4.41 0.07 14.65
C LYS A 215 5.65 -0.60 14.08
N VAL A 216 6.35 -1.43 14.86
CA VAL A 216 7.50 -2.20 14.38
C VAL A 216 7.06 -3.19 13.30
N LEU A 217 5.94 -3.93 13.48
CA LEU A 217 5.39 -4.79 12.45
C LEU A 217 5.10 -4.01 11.16
N ALA A 218 4.51 -2.82 11.29
CA ALA A 218 4.23 -1.97 10.14
C ALA A 218 5.51 -1.58 9.37
N GLU A 219 6.61 -1.27 10.07
CA GLU A 219 7.91 -1.00 9.43
C GLU A 219 8.47 -2.26 8.75
N THR A 220 8.44 -3.40 9.43
CA THR A 220 8.91 -4.68 8.90
C THR A 220 8.21 -5.04 7.59
N VAL A 221 6.87 -4.92 7.56
CA VAL A 221 6.09 -5.18 6.34
C VAL A 221 6.30 -4.07 5.29
N TRP A 222 6.45 -2.82 5.72
CA TRP A 222 6.62 -1.69 4.82
C TRP A 222 7.83 -1.82 3.90
N HIS A 223 8.98 -2.26 4.43
CA HIS A 223 10.18 -2.47 3.63
C HIS A 223 9.98 -3.40 2.43
N VAL A 224 9.06 -4.36 2.56
CA VAL A 224 8.72 -5.30 1.48
C VAL A 224 7.54 -4.78 0.64
N LEU A 225 6.55 -4.17 1.28
CA LEU A 225 5.33 -3.73 0.61
C LEU A 225 5.55 -2.50 -0.28
N GLU A 226 6.36 -1.53 0.15
CA GLU A 226 6.53 -0.26 -0.58
C GLU A 226 6.98 -0.48 -2.03
N PRO A 227 8.06 -1.23 -2.32
CA PRO A 227 8.47 -1.47 -3.72
C PRO A 227 7.39 -2.20 -4.52
N VAL A 228 6.67 -3.15 -3.93
CA VAL A 228 5.54 -3.85 -4.57
C VAL A 228 4.41 -2.88 -4.89
N ALA A 229 4.06 -2.00 -3.96
CA ALA A 229 2.99 -1.03 -4.16
C ALA A 229 3.35 0.00 -5.25
N ARG A 230 4.60 0.45 -5.29
CA ARG A 230 5.09 1.35 -6.35
C ARG A 230 5.06 0.68 -7.72
N GLU A 231 5.49 -0.58 -7.82
CA GLU A 231 5.38 -1.38 -9.05
C GLU A 231 3.92 -1.49 -9.52
N VAL A 232 3.01 -1.86 -8.62
CA VAL A 232 1.58 -1.99 -8.94
C VAL A 232 0.96 -0.65 -9.34
N ALA A 233 1.36 0.46 -8.69
CA ALA A 233 0.89 1.79 -9.03
C ALA A 233 1.39 2.27 -10.41
N SER A 234 2.59 1.87 -10.83
CA SER A 234 3.19 2.29 -12.11
C SER A 234 2.64 1.55 -13.34
N ARG A 235 2.18 0.30 -13.19
CA ARG A 235 1.66 -0.52 -14.31
C ARG A 235 0.49 0.16 -15.05
N GLU A 236 -0.37 0.85 -14.33
CA GLU A 236 -1.55 1.50 -14.91
C GLU A 236 -1.21 2.73 -15.75
N LYS A 237 -0.12 3.44 -15.42
CA LYS A 237 0.35 4.57 -16.22
C LYS A 237 0.82 4.14 -17.62
N LEU A 238 1.27 2.90 -17.74
CA LEU A 238 1.72 2.31 -19.01
C LEU A 238 0.56 1.78 -19.85
N GLU A 239 -0.54 1.34 -19.23
CA GLU A 239 -1.75 0.84 -19.92
C GLU A 239 -2.69 1.96 -20.38
N SER A 240 -2.50 3.19 -19.87
CA SER A 240 -3.30 4.37 -20.20
C SER A 240 -2.65 5.30 -21.22
N GLN A 241 -1.47 4.96 -21.75
CA GLN A 241 -0.75 5.63 -22.84
C GLN A 241 -0.86 4.84 -24.15
#